data_aff4f1731ca101363fda5ea517ad0d59
#
_entry.id   aff4f1731ca101363fda5ea517ad0d59
#
_cell.length_a   1.000
_cell.length_b   1.000
_cell.length_c   1.000
_cell.angle_alpha   90.00
_cell.angle_beta   90.00
_cell.angle_gamma   90.00
#
_symmetry.space_group_name_H-M   'P 1'
#
loop_
_entity.id
_entity.type
_entity.pdbx_description
1 polymer ?
#
loop_
_entity_poly.entity_id
_entity_poly.type
_entity_poly.pdbx_seq_one_letter_code
_entity_poly.pdbx_strand_id
1 'polypeptide(L)'
;FRGYFQGFQYMVPTGTSQVFEQIFRVGSMVGLAYYFIDSGLHLAAGGATFATFPGVLAGLIVLVYFYRSQRSLRQQMLSEQNEEAPIERTSAVIKRLFALAIPVSMANIMLPMVSLIDTFIVPKRLMDIGYYLHEATTQFGYLTGMATSLIGLPIILTTALAASLVPAVSEAHATGNKGRIIERASTAMKIANLFA
;
A
#
# COMPACT_ATOMS: atom_id res chain seq x y z
N PHE A 1 -12.76 4.64 -1.52
CA PHE A 1 -13.54 3.41 -1.72
C PHE A 1 -12.99 2.22 -0.91
N ARG A 2 -11.67 1.94 -0.94
CA ARG A 2 -11.09 0.83 -0.14
C ARG A 2 -11.41 0.95 1.35
N GLY A 3 -11.17 2.12 1.94
CA GLY A 3 -11.48 2.36 3.36
C GLY A 3 -12.95 2.17 3.71
N TYR A 4 -13.85 2.44 2.78
CA TYR A 4 -15.27 2.18 2.96
C TYR A 4 -15.55 0.68 3.15
N PHE A 5 -15.04 -0.18 2.25
CA PHE A 5 -15.21 -1.64 2.37
C PHE A 5 -14.48 -2.22 3.58
N GLN A 6 -13.30 -1.69 3.90
CA GLN A 6 -12.53 -2.07 5.10
C GLN A 6 -13.29 -1.73 6.40
N GLY A 7 -13.99 -0.59 6.44
CA GLY A 7 -14.81 -0.20 7.58
C GLY A 7 -15.97 -1.18 7.85
N PHE A 8 -16.49 -1.82 6.80
CA PHE A 8 -17.47 -2.90 6.92
C PHE A 8 -16.84 -4.29 7.11
N GLN A 9 -15.52 -4.37 7.32
CA GLN A 9 -14.74 -5.63 7.40
C GLN A 9 -14.88 -6.53 6.15
N TYR A 10 -15.34 -5.97 5.04
CA TYR A 10 -15.50 -6.68 3.79
C TYR A 10 -14.25 -6.49 2.90
N MET A 11 -13.30 -7.42 3.03
CA MET A 11 -11.97 -7.30 2.43
C MET A 11 -11.90 -7.76 0.96
N VAL A 12 -12.90 -8.53 0.49
CA VAL A 12 -12.90 -9.08 -0.88
C VAL A 12 -12.75 -8.01 -1.97
N PRO A 13 -13.52 -6.88 -1.97
CA PRO A 13 -13.34 -5.84 -2.98
C PRO A 13 -11.97 -5.18 -2.93
N THR A 14 -11.42 -5.02 -1.73
CA THR A 14 -10.08 -4.45 -1.53
C THR A 14 -9.01 -5.36 -2.12
N GLY A 15 -9.04 -6.66 -1.79
CA GLY A 15 -8.09 -7.64 -2.31
C GLY A 15 -8.17 -7.79 -3.83
N THR A 16 -9.37 -7.97 -4.38
CA THR A 16 -9.57 -8.09 -5.84
C THR A 16 -9.12 -6.84 -6.57
N SER A 17 -9.45 -5.63 -6.07
CA SER A 17 -8.99 -4.39 -6.70
C SER A 17 -7.47 -4.26 -6.73
N GLN A 18 -6.77 -4.74 -5.69
CA GLN A 18 -5.31 -4.73 -5.64
C GLN A 18 -4.69 -5.70 -6.65
N VAL A 19 -5.26 -6.90 -6.79
CA VAL A 19 -4.79 -7.88 -7.77
C VAL A 19 -4.93 -7.32 -9.19
N PHE A 20 -6.10 -6.79 -9.55
CA PHE A 20 -6.32 -6.18 -10.86
C PHE A 20 -5.41 -4.97 -11.08
N GLU A 21 -5.24 -4.10 -10.09
CA GLU A 21 -4.31 -2.97 -10.15
C GLU A 21 -2.89 -3.45 -10.47
N GLN A 22 -2.40 -4.50 -9.82
CA GLN A 22 -1.05 -5.01 -10.05
C GLN A 22 -0.91 -5.67 -11.43
N ILE A 23 -1.88 -6.47 -11.86
CA ILE A 23 -1.86 -7.10 -13.19
C ILE A 23 -1.77 -6.02 -14.28
N PHE A 24 -2.63 -5.01 -14.22
CA PHE A 24 -2.64 -3.92 -15.19
C PHE A 24 -1.39 -3.05 -15.10
N ARG A 25 -0.88 -2.79 -13.89
CA ARG A 25 0.37 -2.04 -13.70
C ARG A 25 1.54 -2.78 -14.32
N VAL A 26 1.73 -4.06 -14.01
CA VAL A 26 2.86 -4.84 -14.53
C VAL A 26 2.74 -5.01 -16.04
N GLY A 27 1.56 -5.35 -16.55
CA GLY A 27 1.33 -5.48 -18.00
C GLY A 27 1.62 -4.18 -18.75
N SER A 28 1.13 -3.04 -18.24
CA SER A 28 1.39 -1.73 -18.84
C SER A 28 2.85 -1.31 -18.69
N MET A 29 3.49 -1.63 -17.56
CA MET A 29 4.90 -1.32 -17.33
C MET A 29 5.80 -2.03 -18.34
N VAL A 30 5.62 -3.34 -18.53
CA VAL A 30 6.37 -4.11 -19.50
C VAL A 30 6.06 -3.65 -20.93
N GLY A 31 4.78 -3.45 -21.25
CA GLY A 31 4.35 -3.01 -22.59
C GLY A 31 4.91 -1.64 -22.97
N LEU A 32 4.82 -0.66 -22.08
CA LEU A 32 5.33 0.70 -22.34
C LEU A 32 6.86 0.75 -22.32
N ALA A 33 7.51 0.00 -21.43
CA ALA A 33 8.96 -0.09 -21.41
C ALA A 33 9.48 -0.68 -22.73
N TYR A 34 8.87 -1.76 -23.21
CA TYR A 34 9.22 -2.39 -24.49
C TYR A 34 8.96 -1.45 -25.68
N TYR A 35 7.83 -0.76 -25.70
CA TYR A 35 7.49 0.18 -26.77
C TYR A 35 8.46 1.36 -26.88
N PHE A 36 8.94 1.88 -25.75
CA PHE A 36 9.83 3.05 -25.72
C PHE A 36 11.32 2.72 -25.66
N ILE A 37 11.73 1.43 -25.64
CA ILE A 37 13.13 1.05 -25.50
C ILE A 37 14.00 1.56 -26.65
N ASP A 38 13.46 1.54 -27.87
CA ASP A 38 14.14 2.04 -29.08
C ASP A 38 14.25 3.56 -29.12
N SER A 39 13.37 4.26 -28.37
CA SER A 39 13.37 5.72 -28.30
C SER A 39 14.32 6.28 -27.23
N GLY A 40 14.92 5.41 -26.44
CA GLY A 40 15.89 5.74 -25.39
C GLY A 40 15.49 5.32 -23.99
N LEU A 41 16.49 4.98 -23.19
CA LEU A 41 16.31 4.42 -21.84
C LEU A 41 15.49 5.34 -20.91
N HIS A 42 15.66 6.66 -21.02
CA HIS A 42 14.91 7.63 -20.22
C HIS A 42 13.41 7.65 -20.56
N LEU A 43 13.04 7.47 -21.83
CA LEU A 43 11.64 7.37 -22.25
C LEU A 43 11.03 6.03 -21.85
N ALA A 44 11.79 4.94 -21.94
CA ALA A 44 11.36 3.64 -21.46
C ALA A 44 11.11 3.64 -19.94
N ALA A 45 11.99 4.26 -19.15
CA ALA A 45 11.80 4.43 -17.71
C ALA A 45 10.60 5.32 -17.38
N GLY A 46 10.41 6.43 -18.12
CA GLY A 46 9.23 7.29 -18.01
C GLY A 46 7.93 6.57 -18.33
N GLY A 47 7.90 5.77 -19.39
CA GLY A 47 6.77 4.91 -19.76
C GLY A 47 6.45 3.87 -18.70
N ALA A 48 7.48 3.23 -18.15
CA ALA A 48 7.31 2.27 -17.06
C ALA A 48 6.71 2.90 -15.80
N THR A 49 7.10 4.11 -15.43
CA THR A 49 6.49 4.83 -14.28
C THR A 49 5.07 5.28 -14.57
N PHE A 50 4.77 5.70 -15.81
CA PHE A 50 3.42 6.06 -16.24
C PHE A 50 2.44 4.89 -16.17
N ALA A 51 2.92 3.64 -16.26
CA ALA A 51 2.12 2.43 -16.14
C ALA A 51 1.36 2.31 -14.80
N THR A 52 1.73 3.09 -13.80
CA THR A 52 0.97 3.20 -12.54
C THR A 52 -0.44 3.73 -12.79
N PHE A 53 -0.62 4.63 -13.76
CA PHE A 53 -1.92 5.24 -14.06
C PHE A 53 -2.98 4.22 -14.52
N PRO A 54 -2.77 3.39 -15.57
CA PRO A 54 -3.73 2.36 -15.96
C PRO A 54 -3.96 1.31 -14.86
N GLY A 55 -2.94 0.99 -14.04
CA GLY A 55 -3.11 0.12 -12.89
C GLY A 55 -4.11 0.66 -11.88
N VAL A 56 -3.94 1.93 -11.47
CA VAL A 56 -4.86 2.59 -10.52
C VAL A 56 -6.28 2.70 -11.10
N LEU A 57 -6.43 2.99 -12.40
CA LEU A 57 -7.73 3.04 -13.06
C LEU A 57 -8.42 1.68 -13.03
N ALA A 58 -7.71 0.59 -13.32
CA ALA A 58 -8.26 -0.76 -13.25
C ALA A 58 -8.75 -1.10 -11.83
N GLY A 59 -7.94 -0.80 -10.81
CA GLY A 59 -8.32 -0.97 -9.41
C GLY A 59 -9.57 -0.15 -9.02
N LEU A 60 -9.67 1.08 -9.52
CA LEU A 60 -10.84 1.94 -9.28
C LEU A 60 -12.10 1.38 -9.96
N ILE A 61 -12.00 0.92 -11.20
CA ILE A 61 -13.13 0.30 -11.94
C ILE A 61 -13.68 -0.89 -11.17
N VAL A 62 -12.80 -1.77 -10.69
CA VAL A 62 -13.20 -2.93 -9.88
C VAL A 62 -13.93 -2.49 -8.61
N LEU A 63 -13.41 -1.49 -7.88
CA LEU A 63 -14.07 -0.98 -6.66
C LEU A 63 -15.45 -0.36 -6.95
N VAL A 64 -15.57 0.40 -8.04
CA VAL A 64 -16.86 0.99 -8.47
C VAL A 64 -17.84 -0.11 -8.87
N TYR A 65 -17.37 -1.15 -9.54
CA TYR A 65 -18.20 -2.31 -9.88
C TYR A 65 -18.75 -2.99 -8.63
N PHE A 66 -17.92 -3.30 -7.64
CA PHE A 66 -18.36 -3.86 -6.36
C PHE A 66 -19.30 -2.92 -5.62
N TYR A 67 -19.00 -1.63 -5.60
CA TYR A 67 -19.88 -0.64 -4.96
C TYR A 67 -21.27 -0.59 -5.57
N ARG A 68 -21.39 -0.73 -6.89
CA ARG A 68 -22.68 -0.76 -7.58
C ARG A 68 -23.38 -2.10 -7.46
N SER A 69 -22.65 -3.20 -7.60
CA SER A 69 -23.20 -4.56 -7.55
C SER A 69 -23.78 -4.92 -6.18
N GLN A 70 -23.20 -4.39 -5.11
CA GLN A 70 -23.60 -4.75 -3.73
C GLN A 70 -24.54 -3.72 -3.09
N ARG A 71 -25.40 -3.11 -3.89
CA ARG A 71 -26.39 -2.16 -3.41
C ARG A 71 -27.36 -2.77 -2.39
N SER A 72 -27.78 -4.02 -2.59
CA SER A 72 -28.68 -4.75 -1.70
C SER A 72 -28.05 -5.05 -0.33
N LEU A 73 -26.80 -5.53 -0.33
CA LEU A 73 -26.04 -5.80 0.90
C LEU A 73 -25.84 -4.53 1.73
N ARG A 74 -25.56 -3.42 1.05
CA ARG A 74 -25.41 -2.11 1.69
C ARG A 74 -26.72 -1.63 2.31
N GLN A 75 -27.86 -1.84 1.65
CA GLN A 75 -29.17 -1.48 2.18
C GLN A 75 -29.51 -2.32 3.41
N GLN A 76 -29.20 -3.60 3.41
CA GLN A 76 -29.36 -4.47 4.58
C GLN A 76 -28.51 -4.00 5.77
N MET A 77 -27.22 -3.72 5.54
CA MET A 77 -26.33 -3.22 6.60
C MET A 77 -26.76 -1.85 7.14
N LEU A 78 -27.34 -1.00 6.31
CA LEU A 78 -27.88 0.29 6.74
C LEU A 78 -29.22 0.15 7.50
N SER A 79 -30.04 -0.85 7.17
CA SER A 79 -31.29 -1.12 7.88
C SER A 79 -31.08 -1.79 9.25
N GLU A 80 -29.94 -2.46 9.44
CA GLU A 80 -29.53 -3.04 10.73
C GLU A 80 -28.85 -2.02 11.65
N GLN A 81 -28.58 -0.80 11.17
CA GLN A 81 -28.09 0.27 12.03
C GLN A 81 -29.17 0.69 13.02
N ASN A 82 -28.81 0.63 14.30
CA ASN A 82 -29.68 1.06 15.38
C ASN A 82 -30.04 2.55 15.19
N GLU A 83 -31.31 2.88 14.99
CA GLU A 83 -31.80 4.27 14.79
C GLU A 83 -31.47 5.18 15.98
N GLU A 84 -31.12 4.62 17.14
CA GLU A 84 -30.75 5.34 18.37
C GLU A 84 -29.25 5.71 18.45
N ALA A 85 -28.42 5.28 17.46
CA ALA A 85 -27.02 5.66 17.50
C ALA A 85 -26.86 7.17 17.24
N PRO A 86 -26.19 7.92 18.14
CA PRO A 86 -26.03 9.37 17.98
C PRO A 86 -25.26 9.64 16.69
N ILE A 87 -25.85 10.39 15.77
CA ILE A 87 -25.21 10.81 14.53
C ILE A 87 -24.10 11.80 14.91
N GLU A 88 -22.85 11.33 14.85
CA GLU A 88 -21.70 12.18 15.09
C GLU A 88 -21.64 13.31 14.04
N ARG A 89 -21.34 14.52 14.48
CA ARG A 89 -21.21 15.67 13.59
C ARG A 89 -20.06 15.44 12.61
N THR A 90 -20.29 15.56 11.32
CA THR A 90 -19.30 15.31 10.25
C THR A 90 -17.97 16.03 10.51
N SER A 91 -18.00 17.25 11.06
CA SER A 91 -16.80 18.00 11.40
C SER A 91 -15.97 17.35 12.52
N ALA A 92 -16.62 16.69 13.48
CA ALA A 92 -15.93 15.96 14.57
C ALA A 92 -15.25 14.70 14.02
N VAL A 93 -15.93 13.97 13.12
CA VAL A 93 -15.36 12.79 12.44
C VAL A 93 -14.14 13.21 11.59
N ILE A 94 -14.26 14.26 10.79
CA ILE A 94 -13.15 14.78 9.97
C ILE A 94 -11.98 15.19 10.86
N LYS A 95 -12.20 15.92 11.95
CA LYS A 95 -11.13 16.33 12.87
C LYS A 95 -10.41 15.11 13.46
N ARG A 96 -11.16 14.08 13.87
CA ARG A 96 -10.59 12.81 14.40
C ARG A 96 -9.77 12.09 13.35
N LEU A 97 -10.26 12.02 12.09
CA LEU A 97 -9.52 11.42 10.98
C LEU A 97 -8.20 12.15 10.71
N PHE A 98 -8.20 13.49 10.66
CA PHE A 98 -6.98 14.26 10.50
C PHE A 98 -6.01 14.10 11.66
N ALA A 99 -6.51 14.08 12.90
CA ALA A 99 -5.69 13.89 14.10
C ALA A 99 -4.97 12.52 14.09
N LEU A 100 -5.58 11.50 13.52
CA LEU A 100 -4.96 10.18 13.33
C LEU A 100 -4.07 10.11 12.08
N ALA A 101 -4.50 10.72 10.98
CA ALA A 101 -3.80 10.65 9.70
C ALA A 101 -2.46 11.39 9.72
N ILE A 102 -2.38 12.56 10.37
CA ILE A 102 -1.17 13.39 10.38
C ILE A 102 0.03 12.66 11.00
N PRO A 103 -0.03 12.11 12.23
CA PRO A 103 1.10 11.39 12.81
C PRO A 103 1.52 10.16 12.00
N VAL A 104 0.55 9.41 11.49
CA VAL A 104 0.82 8.21 10.66
C VAL A 104 1.46 8.61 9.34
N SER A 105 1.00 9.68 8.70
CA SER A 105 1.59 10.19 7.45
C SER A 105 3.01 10.70 7.69
N MET A 106 3.29 11.39 8.79
CA MET A 106 4.63 11.84 9.13
C MET A 106 5.60 10.67 9.32
N ALA A 107 5.16 9.61 10.00
CA ALA A 107 5.96 8.40 10.15
C ALA A 107 6.25 7.72 8.80
N ASN A 108 5.25 7.65 7.91
CA ASN A 108 5.40 7.02 6.60
C ASN A 108 6.24 7.85 5.60
N ILE A 109 6.40 9.16 5.79
CA ILE A 109 7.25 10.01 4.93
C ILE A 109 8.75 9.77 5.20
N MET A 110 9.13 9.29 6.38
CA MET A 110 10.55 9.13 6.74
C MET A 110 11.31 8.24 5.76
N LEU A 111 10.78 7.06 5.41
CA LEU A 111 11.45 6.13 4.48
C LEU A 111 11.62 6.70 3.07
N PRO A 112 10.60 7.28 2.41
CA PRO A 112 10.77 7.98 1.15
C PRO A 112 11.77 9.13 1.21
N MET A 113 11.83 9.89 2.31
CA MET A 113 12.83 10.96 2.48
C MET A 113 14.25 10.41 2.55
N VAL A 114 14.48 9.33 3.29
CA VAL A 114 15.80 8.66 3.32
C VAL A 114 16.18 8.19 1.92
N SER A 115 15.27 7.52 1.21
CA SER A 115 15.52 7.07 -0.16
C SER A 115 15.82 8.21 -1.13
N LEU A 116 15.17 9.37 -0.95
CA LEU A 116 15.44 10.57 -1.74
C LEU A 116 16.85 11.10 -1.45
N ILE A 117 17.26 11.19 -0.20
CA ILE A 117 18.58 11.61 0.22
C ILE A 117 19.65 10.66 -0.32
N ASP A 118 19.41 9.35 -0.22
CA ASP A 118 20.33 8.32 -0.74
C ASP A 118 20.53 8.43 -2.25
N THR A 119 19.48 8.80 -2.99
CA THR A 119 19.56 9.00 -4.45
C THR A 119 20.56 10.09 -4.84
N PHE A 120 20.78 11.09 -4.00
CA PHE A 120 21.76 12.15 -4.25
C PHE A 120 23.12 11.86 -3.60
N ILE A 121 23.13 11.33 -2.38
CA ILE A 121 24.37 11.17 -1.61
C ILE A 121 25.17 9.97 -2.12
N VAL A 122 24.53 8.81 -2.34
CA VAL A 122 25.27 7.57 -2.64
C VAL A 122 26.02 7.65 -3.97
N PRO A 123 25.41 8.05 -5.11
CA PRO A 123 26.16 8.21 -6.36
C PRO A 123 27.30 9.23 -6.25
N LYS A 124 27.05 10.35 -5.54
CA LYS A 124 28.09 11.37 -5.34
C LYS A 124 29.30 10.82 -4.56
N ARG A 125 29.03 10.06 -3.49
CA ARG A 125 30.13 9.44 -2.73
C ARG A 125 30.87 8.38 -3.51
N LEU A 126 30.19 7.62 -4.37
CA LEU A 126 30.84 6.68 -5.28
C LEU A 126 31.75 7.41 -6.27
N MET A 127 31.35 8.57 -6.77
CA MET A 127 32.19 9.40 -7.62
C MET A 127 33.43 9.97 -6.88
N ASP A 128 33.27 10.37 -5.62
CA ASP A 128 34.37 10.87 -4.78
C ASP A 128 35.47 9.84 -4.58
N ILE A 129 35.18 8.54 -4.64
CA ILE A 129 36.16 7.43 -4.53
C ILE A 129 36.64 6.90 -5.88
N GLY A 130 36.30 7.58 -6.99
CA GLY A 130 36.85 7.33 -8.32
C GLY A 130 35.99 6.62 -9.32
N TYR A 131 34.69 6.36 -9.02
CA TYR A 131 33.78 5.84 -10.01
C TYR A 131 33.32 6.94 -10.99
N TYR A 132 33.15 6.57 -12.26
CA TYR A 132 32.50 7.47 -13.22
C TYR A 132 30.98 7.57 -12.91
N LEU A 133 30.35 8.67 -13.31
CA LEU A 133 28.93 8.92 -13.05
C LEU A 133 28.02 7.74 -13.48
N HIS A 134 28.29 7.19 -14.66
CA HIS A 134 27.52 6.05 -15.18
C HIS A 134 27.67 4.79 -14.30
N GLU A 135 28.88 4.51 -13.85
CA GLU A 135 29.17 3.37 -12.98
C GLU A 135 28.52 3.55 -11.60
N ALA A 136 28.68 4.74 -11.01
CA ALA A 136 28.09 5.09 -9.72
C ALA A 136 26.57 4.96 -9.72
N THR A 137 25.92 5.45 -10.77
CA THR A 137 24.46 5.33 -10.92
C THR A 137 24.02 3.88 -11.18
N THR A 138 24.82 3.10 -11.91
CA THR A 138 24.55 1.67 -12.16
C THR A 138 24.64 0.86 -10.86
N GLN A 139 25.71 1.08 -10.06
CA GLN A 139 25.87 0.40 -8.75
C GLN A 139 24.73 0.76 -7.79
N PHE A 140 24.35 2.04 -7.77
CA PHE A 140 23.19 2.47 -6.99
C PHE A 140 21.90 1.82 -7.47
N GLY A 141 21.72 1.67 -8.79
CA GLY A 141 20.59 0.95 -9.39
C GLY A 141 20.54 -0.53 -9.01
N TYR A 142 21.68 -1.22 -8.93
CA TYR A 142 21.73 -2.59 -8.43
C TYR A 142 21.32 -2.68 -6.96
N LEU A 143 21.77 -1.74 -6.12
CA LEU A 143 21.40 -1.70 -4.72
C LEU A 143 19.89 -1.44 -4.53
N THR A 144 19.39 -0.40 -5.18
CA THR A 144 17.99 0.04 -4.99
C THR A 144 16.96 -0.77 -5.80
N GLY A 145 17.36 -1.30 -6.96
CA GLY A 145 16.48 -2.09 -7.82
C GLY A 145 16.50 -3.58 -7.47
N MET A 146 17.69 -4.21 -7.47
CA MET A 146 17.79 -5.66 -7.29
C MET A 146 17.81 -6.07 -5.82
N ALA A 147 18.75 -5.53 -5.03
CA ALA A 147 18.89 -5.95 -3.64
C ALA A 147 17.67 -5.60 -2.80
N THR A 148 17.13 -4.40 -2.94
CA THR A 148 15.93 -3.97 -2.20
C THR A 148 14.69 -4.76 -2.61
N SER A 149 14.58 -5.19 -3.86
CA SER A 149 13.45 -6.03 -4.31
C SER A 149 13.47 -7.39 -3.64
N LEU A 150 14.62 -8.00 -3.45
CA LEU A 150 14.77 -9.29 -2.76
C LEU A 150 14.47 -9.15 -1.26
N ILE A 151 15.03 -8.11 -0.62
CA ILE A 151 14.78 -7.83 0.81
C ILE A 151 13.32 -7.41 1.04
N GLY A 152 12.67 -6.83 0.03
CA GLY A 152 11.27 -6.41 0.10
C GLY A 152 10.27 -7.55 0.21
N LEU A 153 10.59 -8.78 -0.21
CA LEU A 153 9.65 -9.91 -0.14
C LEU A 153 9.20 -10.23 1.29
N PRO A 154 10.07 -10.40 2.29
CA PRO A 154 9.66 -10.58 3.68
C PRO A 154 8.84 -9.40 4.22
N ILE A 155 9.19 -8.18 3.84
CA ILE A 155 8.48 -6.96 4.26
C ILE A 155 7.05 -6.95 3.72
N ILE A 156 6.83 -7.35 2.46
CA ILE A 156 5.49 -7.43 1.86
C ILE A 156 4.61 -8.43 2.62
N LEU A 157 5.14 -9.59 2.96
CA LEU A 157 4.43 -10.61 3.73
C LEU A 157 4.07 -10.08 5.13
N THR A 158 5.01 -9.45 5.81
CA THR A 158 4.81 -8.87 7.15
C THR A 158 3.77 -7.74 7.13
N THR A 159 3.80 -6.86 6.10
CA THR A 159 2.81 -5.79 5.96
C THR A 159 1.41 -6.30 5.64
N ALA A 160 1.30 -7.37 4.84
CA ALA A 160 0.02 -8.04 4.59
C ALA A 160 -0.59 -8.63 5.87
N LEU A 161 0.24 -9.27 6.72
CA LEU A 161 -0.16 -9.75 8.03
C LEU A 161 -0.62 -8.60 8.94
N ALA A 162 0.15 -7.51 9.00
CA ALA A 162 -0.21 -6.34 9.79
C ALA A 162 -1.55 -5.74 9.34
N ALA A 163 -1.78 -5.61 8.03
CA ALA A 163 -3.02 -5.08 7.48
C ALA A 163 -4.25 -5.93 7.85
N SER A 164 -4.08 -7.25 7.93
CA SER A 164 -5.15 -8.17 8.35
C SER A 164 -5.38 -8.16 9.87
N LEU A 165 -4.32 -7.88 10.64
CA LEU A 165 -4.37 -7.88 12.10
C LEU A 165 -5.11 -6.66 12.66
N VAL A 166 -4.96 -5.50 12.05
CA VAL A 166 -5.56 -4.23 12.52
C VAL A 166 -7.07 -4.32 12.71
N PRO A 167 -7.88 -4.77 11.73
CA PRO A 167 -9.32 -4.93 11.92
C PRO A 167 -9.67 -5.96 12.99
N ALA A 168 -8.95 -7.08 13.02
CA ALA A 168 -9.21 -8.16 13.97
C ALA A 168 -8.92 -7.76 15.43
N VAL A 169 -7.89 -6.95 15.66
CA VAL A 169 -7.56 -6.39 16.98
C VAL A 169 -8.56 -5.30 17.35
N SER A 170 -8.96 -4.44 16.42
CA SER A 170 -9.96 -3.41 16.67
C SER A 170 -11.31 -3.98 17.08
N GLU A 171 -11.75 -5.07 16.43
CA GLU A 171 -12.96 -5.81 16.81
C GLU A 171 -12.86 -6.40 18.21
N ALA A 172 -11.74 -7.09 18.50
CA ALA A 172 -11.51 -7.69 19.81
C ALA A 172 -11.41 -6.61 20.92
N HIS A 173 -10.90 -5.45 20.60
CA HIS A 173 -10.86 -4.31 21.52
C HIS A 173 -12.26 -3.75 21.78
N ALA A 174 -13.08 -3.59 20.76
CA ALA A 174 -14.46 -3.10 20.87
C ALA A 174 -15.34 -4.05 21.71
N THR A 175 -15.09 -5.37 21.64
CA THR A 175 -15.77 -6.39 22.43
C THR A 175 -15.15 -6.63 23.82
N GLY A 176 -14.09 -5.90 24.20
CA GLY A 176 -13.41 -6.02 25.49
C GLY A 176 -12.64 -7.32 25.69
N ASN A 177 -12.48 -8.14 24.63
CA ASN A 177 -11.84 -9.46 24.73
C ASN A 177 -10.31 -9.39 24.62
N LYS A 178 -9.65 -9.09 25.76
CA LYS A 178 -8.19 -9.00 25.84
C LYS A 178 -7.46 -10.30 25.46
N GLY A 179 -8.06 -11.46 25.73
CA GLY A 179 -7.50 -12.77 25.37
C GLY A 179 -7.32 -12.90 23.84
N ARG A 180 -8.35 -12.54 23.07
CA ARG A 180 -8.28 -12.54 21.60
C ARG A 180 -7.25 -11.57 21.04
N ILE A 181 -7.07 -10.41 21.66
CA ILE A 181 -6.05 -9.43 21.24
C ILE A 181 -4.66 -10.06 21.37
N ILE A 182 -4.35 -10.66 22.54
CA ILE A 182 -3.04 -11.28 22.82
C ILE A 182 -2.79 -12.46 21.87
N GLU A 183 -3.78 -13.30 21.66
CA GLU A 183 -3.68 -14.46 20.77
C GLU A 183 -3.39 -14.03 19.32
N ARG A 184 -4.15 -13.09 18.78
CA ARG A 184 -3.97 -12.56 17.42
C ARG A 184 -2.63 -11.86 17.23
N ALA A 185 -2.23 -11.03 18.20
CA ALA A 185 -0.95 -10.33 18.16
C ALA A 185 0.23 -11.33 18.27
N SER A 186 0.15 -12.30 19.17
CA SER A 186 1.16 -13.35 19.35
C SER A 186 1.32 -14.20 18.08
N THR A 187 0.22 -14.60 17.46
CA THR A 187 0.25 -15.38 16.22
C THR A 187 0.87 -14.58 15.08
N ALA A 188 0.50 -13.32 14.92
CA ALA A 188 1.09 -12.45 13.89
C ALA A 188 2.60 -12.23 14.11
N MET A 189 3.03 -12.01 15.35
CA MET A 189 4.46 -11.90 15.70
C MET A 189 5.24 -13.19 15.40
N LYS A 190 4.68 -14.37 15.72
CA LYS A 190 5.32 -15.66 15.41
C LYS A 190 5.50 -15.82 13.90
N ILE A 191 4.47 -15.51 13.13
CA ILE A 191 4.53 -15.61 11.67
C ILE A 191 5.52 -14.58 11.10
N ALA A 192 5.49 -13.34 11.57
CA ALA A 192 6.44 -12.31 11.14
C ALA A 192 7.90 -12.70 11.39
N ASN A 193 8.20 -13.28 12.58
CA ASN A 193 9.54 -13.76 12.91
C ASN A 193 9.98 -15.00 12.09
N LEU A 194 9.03 -15.75 11.54
CA LEU A 194 9.37 -16.87 10.65
C LEU A 194 9.85 -16.42 9.28
N PHE A 195 9.40 -15.22 8.83
CA PHE A 195 9.74 -14.64 7.51
C PHE A 195 10.86 -13.58 7.59
N ALA A 196 11.24 -13.13 8.79
CA ALA A 196 12.34 -12.18 9.01
C ALA A 196 13.70 -12.90 9.10
#